data_3d33417033b70e0789a6fae6795665c5
#
_entry.id   3d33417033b70e0789a6fae6795665c5
#
_cell.length_a   1.000
_cell.length_b   1.000
_cell.length_c   1.000
_cell.angle_alpha   90.00
_cell.angle_beta   90.00
_cell.angle_gamma   90.00
#
_symmetry.space_group_name_H-M   'P 1'
#
loop_
_entity.id
_entity.type
_entity.pdbx_description
1 polymer ?
#
loop_
_entity_poly.entity_id
_entity_poly.type
_entity_poly.pdbx_seq_one_letter_code
_entity_poly.pdbx_strand_id
1 'polypeptide(L)' 'MALKAICIGINDYPGNQNDLHGCVNDANDWARELGRRGFEVSTLLDKKATGAEIRKRIESLVTSATPGDTLVVQFSGH' A
#
# COMPACT_ATOMS: atom_id res chain seq x y z
N MET A 1 -3.38 9.12 19.03
CA MET A 1 -2.87 7.86 18.46
C MET A 1 -3.57 7.58 17.15
N ALA A 2 -2.86 7.76 16.06
CA ALA A 2 -3.41 7.52 14.73
C ALA A 2 -3.12 6.10 14.27
N LEU A 3 -4.04 5.55 13.47
CA LEU A 3 -3.86 4.27 12.80
C LEU A 3 -3.82 4.57 11.30
N LYS A 4 -2.67 4.39 10.69
CA LYS A 4 -2.48 4.73 9.27
C LYS A 4 -1.86 3.57 8.53
N ALA A 5 -2.29 3.36 7.29
CA ALA A 5 -1.80 2.26 6.47
C ALA A 5 -1.70 2.67 5.01
N ILE A 6 -0.78 2.03 4.32
CA ILE A 6 -0.70 2.06 2.87
C ILE A 6 -0.67 0.63 2.35
N CYS A 7 -1.53 0.35 1.37
CA CYS A 7 -1.60 -0.95 0.73
C CYS A 7 -1.19 -0.81 -0.73
N ILE A 8 -0.18 -1.56 -1.13
CA ILE A 8 0.43 -1.48 -2.44
C ILE A 8 0.23 -2.79 -3.17
N GLY A 9 -0.33 -2.73 -4.38
CA GLY A 9 -0.55 -3.93 -5.18
C GLY A 9 -0.14 -3.71 -6.63
N ILE A 10 0.68 -4.59 -7.17
CA ILE A 10 1.16 -4.50 -8.54
C ILE A 10 0.92 -5.81 -9.25
N ASN A 11 0.00 -5.81 -10.23
CA ASN A 11 -0.24 -6.95 -11.11
C ASN A 11 0.60 -6.85 -12.38
N ASP A 12 0.78 -5.65 -12.88
CA ASP A 12 1.34 -5.38 -14.21
C ASP A 12 2.81 -4.98 -14.11
N TYR A 13 3.68 -5.86 -14.57
CA TYR A 13 5.13 -5.61 -14.61
C TYR A 13 5.57 -5.42 -16.06
N PRO A 14 6.17 -4.26 -16.40
CA PRO A 14 6.62 -4.00 -17.76
C PRO A 14 7.55 -5.09 -18.29
N GLY A 15 7.29 -5.54 -19.52
CA GLY A 15 8.11 -6.55 -20.16
C GLY A 15 7.89 -7.97 -19.67
N ASN A 16 6.96 -8.18 -18.77
CA ASN A 16 6.67 -9.49 -18.21
C ASN A 16 5.43 -10.06 -18.87
N GLN A 17 5.55 -11.21 -19.52
CA GLN A 17 4.43 -11.90 -20.14
C GLN A 17 3.55 -12.61 -19.12
N ASN A 18 4.07 -12.82 -17.94
CA ASN A 18 3.35 -13.52 -16.87
C ASN A 18 2.96 -12.51 -15.79
N ASP A 19 2.10 -11.58 -16.15
CA ASP A 19 1.58 -10.62 -15.20
C ASP A 19 0.93 -11.34 -14.01
N LEU A 20 1.18 -10.81 -12.84
CA LEU A 20 0.57 -11.35 -11.63
C LEU A 20 -0.91 -10.99 -11.59
N HIS A 21 -1.71 -11.92 -11.11
CA HIS A 21 -3.13 -11.69 -10.92
C HIS A 21 -3.43 -11.78 -9.43
N GLY A 22 -4.23 -10.88 -8.96
CA GLY A 22 -4.64 -10.90 -7.56
C GLY A 22 -3.86 -10.00 -6.63
N CYS A 23 -2.72 -9.43 -7.07
CA CYS A 23 -1.96 -8.53 -6.19
C CYS A 23 -2.75 -7.25 -5.88
N VAL A 24 -3.42 -6.69 -6.90
CA VAL A 24 -4.29 -5.52 -6.69
C VAL A 24 -5.49 -5.92 -5.82
N ASN A 25 -6.10 -7.07 -6.07
CA ASN A 25 -7.20 -7.56 -5.27
C ASN A 25 -6.77 -7.78 -3.81
N ASP A 26 -5.58 -8.32 -3.62
CA ASP A 26 -5.02 -8.54 -2.30
C ASP A 26 -4.81 -7.22 -1.54
N ALA A 27 -4.25 -6.23 -2.23
CA ALA A 27 -4.07 -4.90 -1.62
C ALA A 27 -5.42 -4.27 -1.26
N ASN A 28 -6.42 -4.42 -2.11
CA ASN A 28 -7.76 -3.90 -1.83
C ASN A 28 -8.42 -4.64 -0.67
N ASP A 29 -8.22 -5.94 -0.55
CA ASP A 29 -8.75 -6.73 0.57
C ASP A 29 -8.11 -6.29 1.89
N TRP A 30 -6.80 -6.07 1.89
CA TRP A 30 -6.10 -5.56 3.05
C TRP A 30 -6.59 -4.16 3.42
N ALA A 31 -6.77 -3.30 2.42
CA ALA A 31 -7.25 -1.94 2.65
C ALA A 31 -8.63 -1.95 3.30
N ARG A 32 -9.52 -2.81 2.83
CA ARG A 32 -10.86 -2.93 3.37
C ARG A 32 -10.82 -3.42 4.82
N GLU A 33 -10.03 -4.45 5.09
CA GLU A 33 -9.93 -5.00 6.44
C GLU A 33 -9.32 -4.01 7.42
N LEU A 34 -8.26 -3.32 7.00
CA LEU A 34 -7.64 -2.31 7.85
C LEU A 34 -8.58 -1.14 8.09
N GLY A 35 -9.35 -0.74 7.08
CA GLY A 35 -10.34 0.32 7.23
C GLY A 35 -11.41 -0.06 8.26
N ARG A 36 -11.84 -1.31 8.25
CA ARG A 36 -12.81 -1.81 9.24
C ARG A 36 -12.25 -1.76 10.67
N ARG A 37 -10.93 -1.83 10.81
CA ARG A 37 -10.27 -1.76 12.11
C ARG A 37 -9.92 -0.35 12.53
N GLY A 38 -10.38 0.64 11.79
CA GLY A 38 -10.19 2.04 12.14
C GLY A 38 -8.97 2.70 11.54
N PHE A 39 -8.27 2.03 10.63
CA PHE A 39 -7.11 2.62 9.96
C PHE A 39 -7.54 3.60 8.87
N GLU A 40 -6.80 4.69 8.78
CA GLU A 40 -6.85 5.57 7.62
C GLU A 40 -5.94 4.94 6.56
N VAL A 41 -6.53 4.45 5.46
CA VAL A 41 -5.83 3.63 4.48
C VAL A 41 -5.70 4.36 3.16
N SER A 42 -4.49 4.33 2.60
CA SER A 42 -4.23 4.75 1.23
C SER A 42 -3.87 3.52 0.41
N THR A 43 -4.22 3.53 -0.87
CA THR A 43 -3.84 2.46 -1.79
C THR A 43 -2.98 3.02 -2.91
N LEU A 44 -2.07 2.18 -3.40
CA LEU A 44 -1.21 2.53 -4.51
C LEU A 44 -1.13 1.30 -5.41
N LEU A 45 -1.73 1.39 -6.59
CA LEU A 45 -2.01 0.21 -7.41
C LEU A 45 -1.40 0.34 -8.80
N ASP A 46 -0.80 -0.73 -9.28
CA ASP A 46 -0.29 -0.91 -10.64
C ASP A 46 0.60 0.24 -11.11
N LYS A 47 0.19 0.94 -12.16
CA LYS A 47 1.01 2.00 -12.78
C LYS A 47 1.31 3.16 -11.85
N LYS A 48 0.48 3.37 -10.84
CA LYS A 48 0.71 4.42 -9.86
C LYS A 48 1.74 4.02 -8.82
N ALA A 49 2.02 2.72 -8.70
CA ALA A 49 2.96 2.19 -7.72
C ALA A 49 4.38 2.16 -8.29
N THR A 50 4.90 3.31 -8.72
CA THR A 50 6.29 3.42 -9.14
C THR A 50 7.20 3.45 -7.91
N GLY A 51 8.47 3.10 -8.09
CA GLY A 51 9.43 3.14 -6.99
C GLY A 51 9.49 4.50 -6.31
N ALA A 52 9.45 5.58 -7.09
CA ALA A 52 9.47 6.94 -6.57
C ALA A 52 8.21 7.25 -5.76
N GLU A 53 7.05 6.84 -6.26
CA GLU A 53 5.78 7.10 -5.58
C GLU A 53 5.67 6.29 -4.29
N ILE A 54 6.10 5.02 -4.31
CA ILE A 54 6.13 4.17 -3.12
C ILE A 54 6.98 4.81 -2.04
N ARG A 55 8.20 5.25 -2.41
CA ARG A 55 9.12 5.89 -1.47
C ARG A 55 8.52 7.16 -0.90
N LYS A 56 7.94 7.99 -1.75
CA LYS A 56 7.33 9.25 -1.34
C LYS A 56 6.21 9.03 -0.33
N ARG A 57 5.35 8.04 -0.58
CA ARG A 57 4.22 7.74 0.28
C ARG A 57 4.66 7.19 1.63
N ILE A 58 5.66 6.31 1.63
CA ILE A 58 6.18 5.74 2.86
C ILE A 58 6.89 6.81 3.69
N GLU A 59 7.69 7.66 3.05
CA GLU A 59 8.36 8.76 3.75
C GLU A 59 7.35 9.73 4.37
N SER A 60 6.29 10.05 3.64
CA SER A 60 5.24 10.92 4.15
C SER A 60 4.55 10.29 5.38
N LEU A 61 4.28 9.00 5.30
CA LEU A 61 3.64 8.27 6.39
C LEU A 61 4.50 8.31 7.65
N VAL A 62 5.79 8.04 7.50
CA VAL A 62 6.74 8.00 8.62
C VAL A 62 6.99 9.39 9.19
N THR A 63 7.18 10.39 8.32
CA THR A 63 7.50 11.76 8.76
C THR A 63 6.34 12.39 9.50
N SER A 64 5.12 12.09 9.14
CA SER A 64 3.94 12.66 9.79
C SER A 64 3.52 11.90 11.05
N ALA A 65 4.18 10.78 11.33
CA ALA A 65 3.82 9.96 12.50
C ALA A 65 4.28 10.63 13.80
N THR A 66 3.49 10.43 14.84
CA THR A 66 3.82 10.88 16.18
C THR A 66 3.93 9.67 17.11
N PRO A 67 4.57 9.81 18.28
CA PRO A 67 4.65 8.68 19.21
C PRO A 67 3.27 8.13 19.56
N GLY A 68 3.15 6.82 19.53
CA GLY A 68 1.90 6.14 19.79
C GLY A 68 1.08 5.81 18.53
N ASP A 69 1.47 6.32 17.37
CA ASP A 69 0.81 5.98 16.11
C ASP A 69 1.17 4.56 15.69
N THR A 70 0.23 3.89 15.03
CA THR A 70 0.47 2.58 14.41
C THR A 70 0.48 2.75 12.91
N LEU A 71 1.54 2.28 12.28
CA LEU A 71 1.71 2.37 10.84
C LEU A 71 1.80 0.97 10.24
N VAL A 72 1.08 0.75 9.15
CA VAL A 72 1.10 -0.52 8.43
C VAL A 72 1.45 -0.26 6.97
N VAL A 73 2.41 -1.01 6.46
CA VAL A 73 2.73 -1.03 5.03
C VAL A 73 2.50 -2.44 4.54
N GLN A 74 1.56 -2.60 3.63
CA GLN A 74 1.26 -3.89 3.01
C GLN A 74 1.68 -3.84 1.55
N PHE A 75 2.36 -4.87 1.09
CA PHE A 75 2.83 -4.96 -0.29
C PHE A 75 2.49 -6.31 -0.87
N SER A 76 1.84 -6.30 -2.04
CA SER A 76 1.56 -7.50 -2.83
C SER A 76 2.11 -7.30 -4.23
N GLY A 77 3.13 -8.07 -4.59
CA GLY A 77 3.82 -7.95 -5.86
C GLY A 77 5.08 -8.77 -5.88
N HIS A 78 5.92 -8.47 -6.83
CA HIS A 78 7.16 -9.22 -7.02
C HIS A 78 8.37 -8.38 -6.69
#